data_8145564b911b20097f3bd169a4315650
#
_entry.id   8145564b911b20097f3bd169a4315650
#
_cell.length_a   1.000
_cell.length_b   1.000
_cell.length_c   1.000
_cell.angle_alpha   90.00
_cell.angle_beta   90.00
_cell.angle_gamma   90.00
#
_symmetry.space_group_name_H-M   'P 1'
#
loop_
_entity.id
_entity.type
_entity.pdbx_description
1 polymer ?
#
loop_
_entity_poly.entity_id
_entity_poly.type
_entity_poly.pdbx_seq_one_letter_code
_entity_poly.pdbx_strand_id
1 'polypeptide(L)'
;MRRAPLVALVAVVAAGGGYAIGAAGGDDAPAIERYVVPGSTDDDPTVDKWVTAECPTGSTVVSGGAVVPHGNDTPGVAVYWSAPYEDHGDQGWWAAAQDTRRGSRRWLLQVQAICLTGIEDKGGGSLPPQVFEPAG
;
A
#
# COMPACT_ATOMS: atom_id res chain seq x y z
N MET A 1 44.04 -4.93 17.87
CA MET A 1 42.79 -5.69 17.99
C MET A 1 41.65 -4.77 17.57
N ARG A 2 41.15 -4.94 16.36
CA ARG A 2 40.00 -4.15 15.85
C ARG A 2 38.74 -4.89 16.27
N ARG A 3 37.93 -4.27 17.12
CA ARG A 3 36.60 -4.78 17.47
C ARG A 3 35.66 -4.48 16.30
N ALA A 4 35.12 -5.51 15.66
CA ALA A 4 34.08 -5.38 14.71
C ALA A 4 32.77 -4.94 15.44
N PRO A 5 32.06 -3.94 14.94
CA PRO A 5 30.76 -3.59 15.51
C PRO A 5 29.78 -4.71 15.23
N LEU A 6 29.10 -5.15 16.27
CA LEU A 6 27.96 -6.06 16.17
C LEU A 6 26.82 -5.29 15.50
N VAL A 7 26.49 -5.68 14.28
CA VAL A 7 25.29 -5.17 13.61
C VAL A 7 24.10 -5.87 14.26
N ALA A 8 23.40 -5.15 15.13
CA ALA A 8 22.16 -5.63 15.70
C ALA A 8 21.06 -5.53 14.63
N LEU A 9 20.67 -6.67 14.10
CA LEU A 9 19.48 -6.79 13.23
C LEU A 9 18.26 -6.72 14.13
N VAL A 10 17.64 -5.57 14.23
CA VAL A 10 16.36 -5.42 14.94
C VAL A 10 15.24 -5.75 13.96
N ALA A 11 14.74 -6.95 14.02
CA ALA A 11 13.49 -7.32 13.37
C ALA A 11 12.34 -6.93 14.31
N VAL A 12 11.68 -5.83 14.03
CA VAL A 12 10.44 -5.47 14.72
C VAL A 12 9.29 -6.15 14.00
N VAL A 13 8.80 -7.21 14.58
CA VAL A 13 7.52 -7.81 14.15
C VAL A 13 6.42 -7.04 14.87
N ALA A 14 5.84 -6.05 14.21
CA ALA A 14 4.61 -5.44 14.69
C ALA A 14 3.45 -6.40 14.42
N ALA A 15 2.63 -6.63 15.41
CA ALA A 15 1.39 -7.39 15.28
C ALA A 15 0.48 -6.64 14.28
N GLY A 16 0.48 -7.11 13.04
CA GLY A 16 -0.18 -6.44 11.91
C GLY A 16 0.50 -6.70 10.56
N GLY A 17 1.51 -7.56 10.48
CA GLY A 17 2.06 -8.06 9.22
C GLY A 17 2.97 -7.12 8.44
N GLY A 18 3.67 -6.20 9.10
CA GLY A 18 4.69 -5.38 8.46
C GLY A 18 6.09 -5.99 8.58
N TYR A 19 6.85 -6.02 7.50
CA TYR A 19 8.27 -6.39 7.51
C TYR A 19 9.12 -5.13 7.30
N ALA A 20 10.05 -4.86 8.21
CA ALA A 20 11.05 -3.81 8.01
C ALA A 20 12.34 -4.45 7.47
N ILE A 21 12.87 -3.92 6.39
CA ILE A 21 14.20 -4.28 5.87
C ILE A 21 15.06 -3.03 6.00
N GLY A 22 16.00 -3.05 6.95
CA GLY A 22 16.98 -1.99 7.11
C GLY A 22 18.19 -2.23 6.18
N ALA A 23 18.60 -1.20 5.45
CA ALA A 23 19.89 -1.17 4.76
C ALA A 23 20.88 -0.39 5.64
N ALA A 24 22.02 -1.01 6.01
CA ALA A 24 23.09 -0.34 6.74
C ALA A 24 23.87 0.55 5.75
N GLY A 25 23.64 1.88 5.82
CA GLY A 25 24.54 2.88 5.26
C GLY A 25 25.55 3.34 6.32
N GLY A 26 26.61 4.08 5.92
CA GLY A 26 27.62 4.62 6.84
C GLY A 26 27.02 5.40 8.02
N ASP A 27 27.80 5.64 9.05
CA ASP A 27 27.41 6.04 10.40
C ASP A 27 26.48 7.28 10.54
N ASP A 28 26.20 8.01 9.45
CA ASP A 28 25.35 9.22 9.44
C ASP A 28 24.22 9.17 8.38
N ALA A 29 24.03 8.08 7.66
CA ALA A 29 22.92 7.99 6.69
C ALA A 29 21.63 7.58 7.42
N PRO A 30 20.50 8.26 7.20
CA PRO A 30 19.23 7.84 7.76
C PRO A 30 18.90 6.42 7.27
N ALA A 31 18.52 5.56 8.19
CA ALA A 31 18.09 4.21 7.84
C ALA A 31 16.79 4.30 7.02
N ILE A 32 16.81 3.74 5.82
CA ILE A 32 15.60 3.58 5.01
C ILE A 32 14.89 2.32 5.47
N GLU A 33 13.68 2.47 5.97
CA GLU A 33 12.84 1.35 6.38
C GLU A 33 11.71 1.16 5.38
N ARG A 34 11.46 -0.09 5.03
CA ARG A 34 10.36 -0.48 4.15
C ARG A 34 9.24 -1.12 4.94
N TYR A 35 8.02 -0.66 4.71
CA TYR A 35 6.80 -1.22 5.26
C TYR A 35 5.93 -1.76 4.13
N VAL A 36 5.28 -2.89 4.37
CA VAL A 36 4.23 -3.43 3.50
C VAL A 36 2.95 -3.42 4.32
N VAL A 37 2.01 -2.59 3.91
CA VAL A 37 0.76 -2.37 4.63
C VAL A 37 -0.40 -2.98 3.84
N PRO A 38 -1.13 -3.94 4.41
CA PRO A 38 -2.30 -4.51 3.77
C PRO A 38 -3.58 -3.75 4.15
N GLY A 39 -4.55 -3.75 3.24
CA GLY A 39 -5.93 -3.37 3.49
C GLY A 39 -6.88 -4.40 2.88
N SER A 40 -8.06 -4.57 3.44
CA SER A 40 -9.06 -5.50 2.94
C SER A 40 -10.48 -5.00 3.24
N THR A 41 -11.40 -5.22 2.32
CA THR A 41 -12.84 -5.07 2.57
C THR A 41 -13.40 -6.30 3.27
N ASP A 42 -14.64 -6.20 3.73
CA ASP A 42 -15.39 -7.37 4.17
C ASP A 42 -15.68 -8.32 3.00
N ASP A 43 -15.77 -9.60 3.31
CA ASP A 43 -16.24 -10.61 2.38
C ASP A 43 -17.77 -10.64 2.42
N ASP A 44 -18.39 -9.94 1.50
CA ASP A 44 -19.85 -9.78 1.40
C ASP A 44 -20.29 -9.57 -0.07
N PRO A 45 -21.60 -9.55 -0.39
CA PRO A 45 -22.08 -9.41 -1.76
C PRO A 45 -22.24 -7.96 -2.23
N THR A 46 -21.65 -6.98 -1.56
CA THR A 46 -21.68 -5.57 -2.01
C THR A 46 -21.12 -5.43 -3.42
N VAL A 47 -21.83 -4.72 -4.28
CA VAL A 47 -21.48 -4.59 -5.71
C VAL A 47 -20.24 -3.76 -5.93
N ASP A 48 -20.14 -2.62 -5.26
CA ASP A 48 -19.00 -1.71 -5.33
C ASP A 48 -18.22 -1.76 -4.04
N LYS A 49 -16.92 -1.96 -4.14
CA LYS A 49 -16.01 -1.96 -2.98
C LYS A 49 -14.83 -1.05 -3.23
N TRP A 50 -14.41 -0.40 -2.17
CA TRP A 50 -13.19 0.38 -2.13
C TRP A 50 -12.46 0.12 -0.82
N VAL A 51 -11.16 0.22 -0.83
CA VAL A 51 -10.29 -0.03 0.32
C VAL A 51 -8.99 0.74 0.22
N THR A 52 -8.45 1.13 1.34
CA THR A 52 -7.17 1.81 1.48
C THR A 52 -6.19 0.96 2.30
N ALA A 53 -4.90 1.14 2.01
CA ALA A 53 -3.80 0.73 2.86
C ALA A 53 -3.00 1.98 3.19
N GLU A 54 -3.04 2.42 4.45
CA GLU A 54 -2.40 3.66 4.91
C GLU A 54 -0.96 3.40 5.34
N CYS A 55 -0.05 4.20 4.81
CA CYS A 55 1.33 4.18 5.24
C CYS A 55 1.46 4.69 6.69
N PRO A 56 2.42 4.18 7.47
CA PRO A 56 2.73 4.76 8.77
C PRO A 56 3.04 6.25 8.66
N THR A 57 2.62 7.03 9.64
CA THR A 57 2.87 8.47 9.70
C THR A 57 4.37 8.77 9.50
N GLY A 58 4.68 9.71 8.63
CA GLY A 58 6.06 10.09 8.30
C GLY A 58 6.73 9.17 7.27
N SER A 59 6.00 8.24 6.67
CA SER A 59 6.48 7.43 5.55
C SER A 59 5.84 7.85 4.24
N THR A 60 6.52 7.54 3.13
CA THR A 60 6.10 7.88 1.77
C THR A 60 5.69 6.62 1.04
N VAL A 61 4.52 6.62 0.40
CA VAL A 61 4.10 5.53 -0.47
C VAL A 61 4.94 5.54 -1.75
N VAL A 62 5.50 4.39 -2.11
CA VAL A 62 6.33 4.25 -3.31
C VAL A 62 5.75 3.30 -4.34
N SER A 63 4.89 2.42 -3.92
CA SER A 63 4.21 1.46 -4.79
C SER A 63 3.01 0.85 -4.08
N GLY A 64 2.18 0.16 -4.83
CA GLY A 64 1.06 -0.59 -4.29
C GLY A 64 0.34 -1.35 -5.38
N GLY A 65 -0.73 -1.99 -4.99
CA GLY A 65 -1.57 -2.73 -5.92
C GLY A 65 -2.80 -3.33 -5.26
N ALA A 66 -3.71 -3.81 -6.07
CA ALA A 66 -4.94 -4.43 -5.63
C ALA A 66 -5.09 -5.83 -6.21
N VAL A 67 -5.77 -6.67 -5.48
CA VAL A 67 -6.12 -8.03 -5.91
C VAL A 67 -7.51 -8.40 -5.40
N VAL A 68 -8.24 -9.13 -6.20
CA VAL A 68 -9.45 -9.86 -5.78
C VAL A 68 -9.01 -11.31 -5.56
N PRO A 69 -8.91 -11.77 -4.32
CA PRO A 69 -8.58 -13.16 -4.04
C PRO A 69 -9.62 -14.10 -4.69
N HIS A 70 -9.17 -15.26 -5.09
CA HIS A 70 -10.04 -16.25 -5.76
C HIS A 70 -10.60 -15.79 -7.13
N GLY A 71 -9.80 -15.04 -7.91
CA GLY A 71 -10.21 -14.46 -9.18
C GLY A 71 -10.86 -15.41 -10.19
N ASN A 72 -10.60 -16.71 -10.12
CA ASN A 72 -11.29 -17.71 -10.94
C ASN A 72 -12.70 -18.04 -10.43
N ASP A 73 -12.94 -17.84 -9.14
CA ASP A 73 -14.22 -18.10 -8.49
C ASP A 73 -15.13 -16.86 -8.43
N THR A 74 -14.58 -15.70 -8.79
CA THR A 74 -15.29 -14.42 -8.87
C THR A 74 -15.25 -13.83 -10.28
N PRO A 75 -15.65 -14.57 -11.33
CA PRO A 75 -15.70 -14.02 -12.69
C PRO A 75 -16.69 -12.86 -12.74
N GLY A 76 -16.27 -11.73 -13.27
CA GLY A 76 -17.08 -10.51 -13.37
C GLY A 76 -16.76 -9.45 -12.33
N VAL A 77 -15.84 -9.69 -11.39
CA VAL A 77 -15.28 -8.62 -10.56
C VAL A 77 -14.11 -7.98 -11.29
N ALA A 78 -14.14 -6.67 -11.41
CA ALA A 78 -13.11 -5.89 -12.06
C ALA A 78 -12.60 -4.79 -11.13
N VAL A 79 -11.29 -4.73 -10.96
CA VAL A 79 -10.62 -3.57 -10.36
C VAL A 79 -10.61 -2.48 -11.41
N TYR A 80 -11.27 -1.37 -11.14
CA TYR A 80 -11.34 -0.23 -12.07
C TYR A 80 -10.50 0.96 -11.61
N TRP A 81 -10.04 0.93 -10.38
CA TRP A 81 -9.13 1.93 -9.83
C TRP A 81 -8.11 1.31 -8.91
N SER A 82 -6.85 1.73 -9.04
CA SER A 82 -5.76 1.37 -8.13
C SER A 82 -4.68 2.45 -8.26
N ALA A 83 -4.49 3.24 -7.21
CA ALA A 83 -3.61 4.40 -7.24
C ALA A 83 -3.08 4.78 -5.85
N PRO A 84 -1.93 5.47 -5.79
CA PRO A 84 -1.53 6.13 -4.55
C PRO A 84 -2.49 7.27 -4.21
N TYR A 85 -2.60 7.58 -2.94
CA TYR A 85 -3.32 8.76 -2.45
C TYR A 85 -2.51 9.51 -1.41
N GLU A 86 -2.86 10.77 -1.25
CA GLU A 86 -2.38 11.64 -0.18
C GLU A 86 -3.56 12.44 0.36
N ASP A 87 -3.74 12.41 1.67
CA ASP A 87 -4.76 13.18 2.36
C ASP A 87 -4.18 13.77 3.65
N HIS A 88 -4.12 15.10 3.73
CA HIS A 88 -3.62 15.85 4.90
C HIS A 88 -2.23 15.41 5.40
N GLY A 89 -1.36 14.93 4.49
CA GLY A 89 -0.02 14.45 4.82
C GLY A 89 0.05 12.95 5.13
N ASP A 90 -1.09 12.26 5.22
CA ASP A 90 -1.13 10.81 5.25
C ASP A 90 -1.11 10.27 3.83
N GLN A 91 -0.29 9.26 3.58
CA GLN A 91 -0.12 8.66 2.27
C GLN A 91 -0.48 7.19 2.30
N GLY A 92 -0.86 6.65 1.16
CA GLY A 92 -1.17 5.24 1.06
C GLY A 92 -1.52 4.82 -0.36
N TRP A 93 -2.12 3.66 -0.47
CA TRP A 93 -2.65 3.13 -1.73
C TRP A 93 -4.12 2.80 -1.57
N TRP A 94 -4.93 3.18 -2.55
CA TRP A 94 -6.34 2.83 -2.54
C TRP A 94 -6.74 2.13 -3.83
N ALA A 95 -7.77 1.34 -3.72
CA ALA A 95 -8.33 0.64 -4.85
C ALA A 95 -9.85 0.58 -4.78
N ALA A 96 -10.47 0.48 -5.93
CA ALA A 96 -11.89 0.25 -6.08
C ALA A 96 -12.15 -0.84 -7.12
N ALA A 97 -13.16 -1.65 -6.85
CA ALA A 97 -13.57 -2.74 -7.72
C ALA A 97 -15.08 -2.89 -7.72
N GLN A 98 -15.62 -3.44 -8.81
CA GLN A 98 -17.04 -3.64 -9.00
C GLN A 98 -17.35 -5.07 -9.46
N ASP A 99 -18.39 -5.67 -8.89
CA ASP A 99 -19.00 -6.88 -9.45
C ASP A 99 -19.95 -6.49 -10.60
N THR A 100 -19.48 -6.67 -11.82
CA THR A 100 -20.24 -6.31 -13.04
C THR A 100 -21.44 -7.23 -13.30
N ARG A 101 -21.46 -8.38 -12.67
CA ARG A 101 -22.57 -9.34 -12.80
C ARG A 101 -23.69 -9.10 -11.80
N ARG A 102 -23.46 -8.21 -10.82
CA ARG A 102 -24.41 -7.92 -9.74
C ARG A 102 -24.94 -9.19 -9.08
N GLY A 103 -24.06 -10.17 -8.94
CA GLY A 103 -24.39 -11.44 -8.31
C GLY A 103 -24.48 -11.32 -6.80
N SER A 104 -25.16 -12.26 -6.16
CA SER A 104 -25.21 -12.38 -4.69
C SER A 104 -23.98 -13.07 -4.11
N ARG A 105 -22.90 -13.22 -4.88
CA ARG A 105 -21.69 -13.89 -4.43
C ARG A 105 -20.91 -12.98 -3.50
N ARG A 106 -20.40 -13.60 -2.45
CA ARG A 106 -19.48 -12.93 -1.53
C ARG A 106 -18.11 -12.80 -2.20
N TRP A 107 -17.49 -11.67 -2.03
CA TRP A 107 -16.15 -11.38 -2.52
C TRP A 107 -15.50 -10.30 -1.65
N LEU A 108 -14.20 -10.19 -1.72
CA LEU A 108 -13.46 -9.12 -1.05
C LEU A 108 -12.43 -8.51 -1.99
N LEU A 109 -12.08 -7.27 -1.72
CA LEU A 109 -11.01 -6.54 -2.38
C LEU A 109 -9.87 -6.38 -1.38
N GLN A 110 -8.66 -6.74 -1.80
CA GLN A 110 -7.44 -6.48 -1.03
C GLN A 110 -6.57 -5.46 -1.73
N VAL A 111 -5.91 -4.65 -0.94
CA VAL A 111 -4.93 -3.67 -1.40
C VAL A 111 -3.67 -3.80 -0.57
N GLN A 112 -2.54 -3.42 -1.15
CA GLN A 112 -1.26 -3.39 -0.47
C GLN A 112 -0.54 -2.10 -0.84
N ALA A 113 -0.01 -1.40 0.16
CA ALA A 113 0.89 -0.27 -0.02
C ALA A 113 2.32 -0.67 0.37
N ILE A 114 3.28 -0.18 -0.39
CA ILE A 114 4.71 -0.24 -0.05
C ILE A 114 5.13 1.17 0.32
N CYS A 115 5.56 1.34 1.56
CA CYS A 115 5.90 2.62 2.15
C CYS A 115 7.37 2.64 2.58
N LEU A 116 8.02 3.77 2.47
CA LEU A 116 9.40 3.98 2.92
C LEU A 116 9.49 5.13 3.91
N THR A 117 10.30 4.96 4.94
CA THR A 117 10.74 6.05 5.82
C THR A 117 12.19 6.42 5.54
N GLY A 118 12.65 7.56 6.08
CA GLY A 118 14.02 8.01 5.90
C GLY A 118 14.32 8.60 4.53
N ILE A 119 13.28 8.79 3.68
CA ILE A 119 13.40 9.51 2.42
C ILE A 119 13.03 10.97 2.71
N GLU A 120 13.98 11.87 2.52
CA GLU A 120 13.64 13.30 2.48
C GLU A 120 12.85 13.56 1.20
N ASP A 121 11.63 14.00 1.35
CA ASP A 121 10.85 14.51 0.22
C ASP A 121 11.50 15.83 -0.25
N LYS A 122 12.36 15.74 -1.23
CA LYS A 122 12.98 16.91 -1.87
C LYS A 122 12.01 17.60 -2.84
N GLY A 123 10.74 17.72 -2.44
CA GLY A 123 9.77 18.53 -3.14
C GLY A 123 9.50 18.06 -4.58
N GLY A 124 9.35 16.79 -4.78
CA GLY A 124 8.72 16.25 -5.97
C GLY A 124 7.29 16.77 -5.99
N GLY A 125 7.00 17.77 -6.81
CA GLY A 125 5.69 18.38 -6.87
C GLY A 125 4.63 17.29 -7.00
N SER A 126 3.61 17.38 -6.17
CA SER A 126 2.42 16.56 -6.29
C SER A 126 1.96 16.61 -7.75
N LEU A 127 1.89 15.44 -8.39
CA LEU A 127 1.25 15.36 -9.69
C LEU A 127 -0.17 15.91 -9.51
N PRO A 128 -0.59 16.86 -10.36
CA PRO A 128 -1.95 17.37 -10.28
C PRO A 128 -2.90 16.17 -10.39
N PRO A 129 -4.02 16.20 -9.65
CA PRO A 129 -5.01 15.13 -9.75
C PRO A 129 -5.38 14.96 -11.22
N GLN A 130 -5.11 13.78 -11.77
CA GLN A 130 -5.53 13.44 -13.12
C GLN A 130 -7.05 13.28 -13.08
N VAL A 131 -7.74 14.32 -13.48
CA VAL A 131 -9.19 14.23 -13.71
C VAL A 131 -9.38 13.44 -15.01
N PHE A 132 -9.68 12.16 -14.89
CA PHE A 132 -10.14 11.37 -16.01
C PHE A 132 -11.58 11.80 -16.31
N GLU A 133 -11.76 12.64 -17.32
CA GLU A 133 -13.09 12.81 -17.90
C GLU A 133 -13.42 11.52 -18.66
N PRO A 134 -14.55 10.86 -18.35
CA PRO A 134 -14.99 9.73 -19.16
C PRO A 134 -15.22 10.23 -20.57
N ALA A 135 -14.62 9.56 -21.55
CA ALA A 135 -14.90 9.81 -22.96
C ALA A 135 -16.38 9.57 -23.21
N GLY A 136 -17.08 10.64 -23.63
CA GLY A 136 -18.48 10.60 -24.00
C GLY A 136 -18.76 9.76 -25.25
#